data_729cd16e9fa55eb239201633630730ae
#
_entry.id   729cd16e9fa55eb239201633630730ae
#
_cell.length_a   1.000
_cell.length_b   1.000
_cell.length_c   1.000
_cell.angle_alpha   90.00
_cell.angle_beta   90.00
_cell.angle_gamma   90.00
#
_symmetry.space_group_name_H-M   'P 1'
#
loop_
_entity.id
_entity.type
_entity.pdbx_description
1 polymer ?
#
loop_
_entity_poly.entity_id
_entity_poly.type
_entity_poly.pdbx_seq_one_letter_code
_entity_poly.pdbx_strand_id
1 'polypeptide(L)'
;MNIDKRAVIAADNNADLYEAVFSSQGLRYERLPFGFVARDQPPPYYAHLTTLSHKAQNDICRQFKDVVQRFSGRAVMKDSFCQMDAQSEGLEVLFDASWIWFGKDKQRPSCTWKRVKSNSDLQLWQDAWKQGGFPTDVKMFNETFLNKEDIFIFGQKNRGVFEKGCIGNRSRNCIGLSNVFSISRS
;
A
#
# COMPACT_ATOMS: atom_id res chain seq x y z
N MET A 1 5.55 -19.44 -16.83
CA MET A 1 6.59 -18.57 -16.25
C MET A 1 6.70 -18.87 -14.76
N ASN A 2 7.92 -19.04 -14.24
CA ASN A 2 8.10 -19.35 -12.81
C ASN A 2 8.15 -18.00 -12.04
N ILE A 3 7.10 -17.67 -11.29
CA ILE A 3 7.03 -16.44 -10.52
C ILE A 3 7.96 -16.54 -9.31
N ASP A 4 8.73 -15.49 -9.08
CA ASP A 4 9.62 -15.40 -7.91
C ASP A 4 8.77 -15.45 -6.62
N LYS A 5 9.12 -16.36 -5.71
CA LYS A 5 8.46 -16.48 -4.41
C LYS A 5 8.44 -15.17 -3.61
N ARG A 6 9.44 -14.30 -3.84
CA ARG A 6 9.50 -12.97 -3.22
C ARG A 6 8.37 -12.06 -3.67
N ALA A 7 7.95 -12.16 -4.95
CA ALA A 7 6.80 -11.38 -5.45
C ALA A 7 5.50 -11.80 -4.75
N VAL A 8 5.31 -13.10 -4.48
CA VAL A 8 4.15 -13.60 -3.74
C VAL A 8 4.16 -13.05 -2.30
N ILE A 9 5.31 -13.10 -1.63
CA ILE A 9 5.45 -12.56 -0.27
C ILE A 9 5.18 -11.04 -0.26
N ALA A 10 5.67 -10.31 -1.25
CA ALA A 10 5.47 -8.87 -1.37
C ALA A 10 3.99 -8.51 -1.63
N ALA A 11 3.31 -9.28 -2.49
CA ALA A 11 1.88 -9.09 -2.75
C ALA A 11 1.02 -9.34 -1.50
N ASP A 12 1.29 -10.43 -0.77
CA ASP A 12 0.63 -10.75 0.49
C ASP A 12 0.86 -9.65 1.54
N ASN A 13 2.10 -9.24 1.74
CA ASN A 13 2.44 -8.16 2.67
C ASN A 13 1.75 -6.83 2.30
N ASN A 14 1.67 -6.52 1.01
CA ASN A 14 0.94 -5.33 0.56
C ASN A 14 -0.57 -5.43 0.84
N ALA A 15 -1.17 -6.62 0.71
CA ALA A 15 -2.57 -6.82 1.08
C ALA A 15 -2.80 -6.67 2.59
N ASP A 16 -1.88 -7.13 3.43
CA ASP A 16 -1.95 -6.90 4.88
C ASP A 16 -1.95 -5.40 5.22
N LEU A 17 -1.19 -4.58 4.49
CA LEU A 17 -1.25 -3.12 4.63
C LEU A 17 -2.63 -2.58 4.21
N TYR A 18 -3.20 -3.06 3.10
CA TYR A 18 -4.55 -2.69 2.66
C TYR A 18 -5.58 -3.02 3.75
N GLU A 19 -5.53 -4.22 4.33
CA GLU A 19 -6.41 -4.60 5.45
C GLU A 19 -6.24 -3.68 6.65
N ALA A 20 -4.99 -3.32 6.98
CA ALA A 20 -4.71 -2.40 8.08
C ALA A 20 -5.33 -1.02 7.87
N VAL A 21 -5.24 -0.48 6.65
CA VAL A 21 -5.80 0.83 6.30
C VAL A 21 -7.32 0.76 6.27
N PHE A 22 -7.91 -0.19 5.54
CA PHE A 22 -9.36 -0.32 5.41
C PHE A 22 -10.03 -0.53 6.76
N SER A 23 -9.55 -1.49 7.55
CA SER A 23 -10.12 -1.78 8.88
C SER A 23 -9.97 -0.59 9.83
N SER A 24 -8.89 0.19 9.76
CA SER A 24 -8.72 1.39 10.60
C SER A 24 -9.72 2.50 10.26
N GLN A 25 -10.23 2.51 9.03
CA GLN A 25 -11.22 3.48 8.55
C GLN A 25 -12.65 2.93 8.58
N GLY A 26 -12.85 1.70 9.04
CA GLY A 26 -14.16 1.05 9.05
C GLY A 26 -14.69 0.66 7.67
N LEU A 27 -13.81 0.57 6.67
CA LEU A 27 -14.18 0.21 5.30
C LEU A 27 -14.27 -1.31 5.13
N ARG A 28 -15.26 -1.76 4.39
CA ARG A 28 -15.47 -3.19 4.09
C ARG A 28 -14.57 -3.63 2.95
N TYR A 29 -14.06 -4.84 3.06
CA TYR A 29 -13.23 -5.52 2.07
C TYR A 29 -13.39 -7.03 2.17
N GLU A 30 -12.88 -7.75 1.19
CA GLU A 30 -12.74 -9.20 1.23
C GLU A 30 -11.32 -9.59 0.81
N ARG A 31 -10.75 -10.58 1.50
CA ARG A 31 -9.52 -11.25 1.10
C ARG A 31 -9.87 -12.61 0.54
N LEU A 32 -9.76 -12.73 -0.78
CA LEU A 32 -9.96 -13.95 -1.54
C LEU A 32 -8.61 -14.65 -1.79
N PRO A 33 -8.58 -15.95 -2.12
CA PRO A 33 -7.33 -16.65 -2.41
C PRO A 33 -6.51 -16.02 -3.56
N PHE A 34 -7.17 -15.28 -4.43
CA PHE A 34 -6.56 -14.67 -5.61
C PHE A 34 -6.47 -13.13 -5.56
N GLY A 35 -7.06 -12.48 -4.57
CA GLY A 35 -7.04 -11.02 -4.50
C GLY A 35 -7.61 -10.42 -3.22
N PHE A 36 -7.19 -9.21 -2.92
CA PHE A 36 -7.87 -8.32 -1.99
C PHE A 36 -8.87 -7.47 -2.78
N VAL A 37 -10.11 -7.37 -2.32
CA VAL A 37 -11.21 -6.70 -3.02
C VAL A 37 -11.88 -5.70 -2.09
N ALA A 38 -11.90 -4.44 -2.47
CA ALA A 38 -12.65 -3.41 -1.77
C ALA A 38 -14.17 -3.63 -1.95
N ARG A 39 -14.92 -3.47 -0.87
CA ARG A 39 -16.39 -3.47 -0.88
C ARG A 39 -16.97 -2.07 -0.72
N ASP A 40 -16.21 -1.18 -0.11
CA ASP A 40 -16.47 0.27 -0.04
C ASP A 40 -15.43 1.02 -0.88
N GLN A 41 -15.69 2.31 -1.18
CA GLN A 41 -14.76 3.15 -1.94
C GLN A 41 -13.38 3.17 -1.27
N PRO A 42 -12.32 2.76 -1.96
CA PRO A 42 -10.97 2.84 -1.41
C PRO A 42 -10.57 4.28 -1.11
N PRO A 43 -9.75 4.51 -0.09
CA PRO A 43 -9.13 5.81 0.10
C PRO A 43 -8.14 6.09 -1.03
N PRO A 44 -7.77 7.36 -1.26
CA PRO A 44 -6.78 7.72 -2.27
C PRO A 44 -5.52 6.86 -2.20
N TYR A 45 -4.94 6.54 -3.36
CA TYR A 45 -3.74 5.70 -3.52
C TYR A 45 -3.93 4.20 -3.25
N TYR A 46 -5.14 3.75 -2.96
CA TYR A 46 -5.45 2.32 -2.80
C TYR A 46 -6.33 1.82 -3.95
N ALA A 47 -5.97 0.67 -4.51
CA ALA A 47 -6.72 0.05 -5.58
C ALA A 47 -8.00 -0.63 -5.07
N HIS A 48 -9.01 -0.73 -5.92
CA HIS A 48 -10.25 -1.46 -5.62
C HIS A 48 -10.04 -2.98 -5.59
N LEU A 49 -9.07 -3.47 -6.37
CA LEU A 49 -8.63 -4.86 -6.36
C LEU A 49 -7.11 -4.90 -6.44
N THR A 50 -6.46 -5.77 -5.65
CA THR A 50 -5.05 -6.11 -5.82
C THR A 50 -4.89 -7.62 -5.92
N THR A 51 -4.11 -8.10 -6.89
CA THR A 51 -3.97 -9.54 -7.15
C THR A 51 -3.03 -10.20 -6.13
N LEU A 52 -3.42 -11.40 -5.66
CA LEU A 52 -2.64 -12.25 -4.75
C LEU A 52 -2.23 -13.58 -5.39
N SER A 53 -2.70 -13.84 -6.60
CA SER A 53 -2.36 -15.04 -7.37
C SER A 53 -1.98 -14.67 -8.79
N HIS A 54 -0.95 -15.33 -9.31
CA HIS A 54 -0.54 -15.26 -10.70
C HIS A 54 -1.22 -16.31 -11.60
N LYS A 55 -2.11 -17.12 -11.05
CA LYS A 55 -2.72 -18.27 -11.76
C LYS A 55 -4.23 -18.17 -11.96
N ALA A 56 -4.88 -17.22 -11.30
CA ALA A 56 -6.34 -17.13 -11.23
C ALA A 56 -6.89 -16.00 -12.12
N GLN A 57 -6.36 -15.80 -13.33
CA GLN A 57 -6.69 -14.64 -14.18
C GLN A 57 -8.19 -14.52 -14.46
N ASN A 58 -8.86 -15.64 -14.79
CA ASN A 58 -10.30 -15.64 -15.07
C ASN A 58 -11.15 -15.20 -13.86
N ASP A 59 -10.77 -15.63 -12.64
CA ASP A 59 -11.46 -15.24 -11.43
C ASP A 59 -11.20 -13.77 -11.09
N ILE A 60 -9.96 -13.32 -11.30
CA ILE A 60 -9.56 -11.91 -11.14
C ILE A 60 -10.35 -11.03 -12.11
N CYS A 61 -10.40 -11.37 -13.41
CA CYS A 61 -11.16 -10.62 -14.41
C CYS A 61 -12.64 -10.54 -14.07
N ARG A 62 -13.26 -11.67 -13.68
CA ARG A 62 -14.66 -11.72 -13.28
C ARG A 62 -14.91 -10.80 -12.08
N GLN A 63 -14.09 -10.94 -11.05
CA GLN A 63 -14.22 -10.11 -9.85
C GLN A 63 -14.00 -8.63 -10.13
N PHE A 64 -13.07 -8.29 -11.04
CA PHE A 64 -12.83 -6.89 -11.40
C PHE A 64 -14.00 -6.29 -12.19
N LYS A 65 -14.65 -7.06 -13.08
CA LYS A 65 -15.88 -6.63 -13.76
C LYS A 65 -17.01 -6.29 -12.76
N ASP A 66 -17.18 -7.11 -11.70
CA ASP A 66 -18.13 -6.82 -10.63
C ASP A 66 -17.77 -5.54 -9.87
N VAL A 67 -16.47 -5.33 -9.63
CA VAL A 67 -15.94 -4.11 -8.99
C VAL A 67 -16.23 -2.88 -9.87
N VAL A 68 -15.94 -2.94 -11.17
CA VAL A 68 -16.21 -1.85 -12.12
C VAL A 68 -17.70 -1.48 -12.12
N GLN A 69 -18.59 -2.47 -12.14
CA GLN A 69 -20.04 -2.21 -12.07
C GLN A 69 -20.43 -1.52 -10.75
N ARG A 70 -19.92 -2.01 -9.62
CA ARG A 70 -20.20 -1.45 -8.29
C ARG A 70 -19.78 0.01 -8.13
N PHE A 71 -18.64 0.38 -8.69
CA PHE A 71 -18.07 1.72 -8.59
C PHE A 71 -18.30 2.59 -9.83
N SER A 72 -19.39 2.33 -10.56
CA SER A 72 -19.86 3.15 -11.70
C SER A 72 -18.80 3.40 -12.78
N GLY A 73 -18.01 2.37 -13.09
CA GLY A 73 -17.04 2.39 -14.18
C GLY A 73 -15.67 2.97 -13.83
N ARG A 74 -15.47 3.47 -12.61
CA ARG A 74 -14.18 4.01 -12.16
C ARG A 74 -13.54 3.12 -11.11
N ALA A 75 -12.90 2.05 -11.56
CA ALA A 75 -12.19 1.14 -10.68
C ALA A 75 -10.72 1.04 -11.10
N VAL A 76 -9.85 0.83 -10.12
CA VAL A 76 -8.41 0.63 -10.32
C VAL A 76 -8.03 -0.75 -9.80
N MET A 77 -7.28 -1.49 -10.60
CA MET A 77 -6.68 -2.75 -10.20
C MET A 77 -5.16 -2.62 -10.12
N LYS A 78 -4.56 -3.26 -9.11
CA LYS A 78 -3.14 -3.48 -9.02
C LYS A 78 -2.83 -4.93 -9.35
N ASP A 79 -2.22 -5.17 -10.50
CA ASP A 79 -1.71 -6.50 -10.83
C ASP A 79 -0.31 -6.67 -10.25
N SER A 80 -0.20 -7.38 -9.14
CA SER A 80 1.05 -7.59 -8.40
C SER A 80 2.07 -8.44 -9.15
N PHE A 81 1.68 -9.09 -10.25
CA PHE A 81 2.50 -10.07 -10.97
C PHE A 81 2.70 -9.74 -12.44
N CYS A 82 2.08 -8.68 -12.96
CA CYS A 82 2.08 -8.31 -14.37
C CYS A 82 1.69 -9.49 -15.28
N GLN A 83 0.63 -10.21 -14.90
CA GLN A 83 0.14 -11.37 -15.66
C GLN A 83 -1.16 -11.10 -16.40
N MET A 84 -1.80 -9.96 -16.13
CA MET A 84 -3.03 -9.56 -16.80
C MET A 84 -2.72 -9.02 -18.19
N ASP A 85 -3.42 -9.51 -19.20
CA ASP A 85 -3.44 -8.89 -20.51
C ASP A 85 -4.46 -7.73 -20.48
N ALA A 86 -3.95 -6.56 -20.08
CA ALA A 86 -4.78 -5.37 -19.90
C ALA A 86 -5.50 -4.99 -21.22
N GLN A 87 -4.84 -5.12 -22.36
CA GLN A 87 -5.41 -4.75 -23.66
C GLN A 87 -6.57 -5.66 -24.03
N SER A 88 -6.44 -6.97 -23.87
CA SER A 88 -7.53 -7.93 -24.18
C SER A 88 -8.75 -7.77 -23.27
N GLU A 89 -8.56 -7.27 -22.05
CA GLU A 89 -9.63 -7.00 -21.09
C GLU A 89 -10.19 -5.57 -21.18
N GLY A 90 -9.71 -4.75 -22.13
CA GLY A 90 -10.16 -3.38 -22.33
C GLY A 90 -9.74 -2.43 -21.20
N LEU A 91 -8.61 -2.71 -20.55
CA LEU A 91 -8.05 -1.93 -19.44
C LEU A 91 -6.93 -1.02 -19.93
N GLU A 92 -6.80 0.14 -19.30
CA GLU A 92 -5.68 1.05 -19.50
C GLU A 92 -4.63 0.83 -18.40
N VAL A 93 -3.36 0.69 -18.80
CA VAL A 93 -2.23 0.64 -17.86
C VAL A 93 -1.87 2.05 -17.45
N LEU A 94 -2.07 2.39 -16.18
CA LEU A 94 -1.75 3.71 -15.66
C LEU A 94 -0.24 3.90 -15.47
N PHE A 95 0.44 2.89 -14.93
CA PHE A 95 1.90 2.87 -14.76
C PHE A 95 2.37 1.47 -14.38
N ASP A 96 3.65 1.21 -14.60
CA ASP A 96 4.35 0.02 -14.14
C ASP A 96 5.16 0.32 -12.87
N ALA A 97 5.23 -0.66 -11.96
CA ALA A 97 6.02 -0.58 -10.75
C ALA A 97 6.77 -1.89 -10.50
N SER A 98 7.91 -1.80 -9.85
CA SER A 98 8.73 -2.97 -9.51
C SER A 98 8.72 -3.24 -8.01
N TRP A 99 8.65 -4.53 -7.64
CA TRP A 99 8.94 -4.95 -6.28
C TRP A 99 10.44 -4.84 -6.01
N ILE A 100 10.82 -4.12 -4.96
CA ILE A 100 12.21 -4.01 -4.52
C ILE A 100 12.39 -4.92 -3.31
N TRP A 101 13.32 -5.86 -3.40
CA TRP A 101 13.64 -6.79 -2.33
C TRP A 101 15.01 -6.50 -1.73
N PHE A 102 15.06 -6.38 -0.41
CA PHE A 102 16.30 -6.18 0.34
C PHE A 102 16.57 -7.36 1.27
N GLY A 103 17.73 -8.00 1.13
CA GLY A 103 18.15 -9.13 1.97
C GLY A 103 18.69 -8.69 3.33
N LYS A 104 18.67 -9.63 4.29
CA LYS A 104 19.09 -9.39 5.70
C LYS A 104 20.59 -9.12 5.89
N ASP A 105 21.42 -9.53 4.94
CA ASP A 105 22.88 -9.65 5.11
C ASP A 105 23.66 -8.36 4.85
N LYS A 106 23.00 -7.25 4.61
CA LYS A 106 23.68 -5.97 4.38
C LYS A 106 23.83 -5.17 5.67
N GLN A 107 25.02 -4.63 5.89
CA GLN A 107 25.31 -3.71 6.99
C GLN A 107 24.30 -2.55 6.97
N ARG A 108 23.71 -2.27 8.12
CA ARG A 108 22.76 -1.18 8.28
C ARG A 108 23.51 0.08 8.69
N PRO A 109 23.41 1.18 7.94
CA PRO A 109 23.94 2.45 8.40
C PRO A 109 23.19 2.91 9.67
N SER A 110 23.86 3.71 10.50
CA SER A 110 23.19 4.37 11.63
C SER A 110 22.04 5.24 11.10
N CYS A 111 20.89 5.16 11.75
CA CYS A 111 19.68 5.79 11.29
C CYS A 111 19.14 6.78 12.32
N THR A 112 18.85 7.99 11.92
CA THR A 112 18.23 9.04 12.77
C THR A 112 16.70 9.01 12.73
N TRP A 113 16.11 8.04 12.06
CA TRP A 113 14.66 7.88 11.97
C TRP A 113 14.06 7.47 13.30
N LYS A 114 12.94 8.08 13.64
CA LYS A 114 12.19 7.79 14.87
C LYS A 114 10.82 7.26 14.53
N ARG A 115 10.32 6.37 15.40
CA ARG A 115 8.94 5.89 15.29
C ARG A 115 7.97 7.00 15.74
N VAL A 116 6.94 7.23 14.92
CA VAL A 116 5.78 8.05 15.28
C VAL A 116 4.93 7.26 16.27
N LYS A 117 4.62 7.86 17.43
CA LYS A 117 3.89 7.19 18.52
C LYS A 117 2.72 8.00 19.07
N SER A 118 2.57 9.26 18.68
CA SER A 118 1.50 10.14 19.15
C SER A 118 0.62 10.62 17.98
N ASN A 119 -0.63 10.95 18.28
CA ASN A 119 -1.54 11.51 17.29
C ASN A 119 -1.07 12.87 16.76
N SER A 120 -0.43 13.68 17.59
CA SER A 120 0.15 14.96 17.16
C SER A 120 1.29 14.75 16.15
N ASP A 121 2.18 13.78 16.39
CA ASP A 121 3.23 13.43 15.46
C ASP A 121 2.68 12.79 14.19
N LEU A 122 1.62 11.97 14.29
CA LEU A 122 0.95 11.39 13.13
C LEU A 122 0.37 12.48 12.22
N GLN A 123 -0.25 13.51 12.79
CA GLN A 123 -0.76 14.62 12.01
C GLN A 123 0.35 15.37 11.27
N LEU A 124 1.43 15.72 11.96
CA LEU A 124 2.60 16.37 11.34
C LEU A 124 3.25 15.49 10.27
N TRP A 125 3.28 14.18 10.50
CA TRP A 125 3.80 13.22 9.53
C TRP A 125 2.92 13.15 8.27
N GLN A 126 1.59 13.12 8.43
CA GLN A 126 0.66 13.13 7.29
C GLN A 126 0.74 14.42 6.48
N ASP A 127 0.88 15.56 7.13
CA ASP A 127 1.02 16.85 6.44
C ASP A 127 2.29 16.88 5.59
N ALA A 128 3.38 16.34 6.13
CA ALA A 128 4.64 16.17 5.40
C ALA A 128 4.51 15.15 4.25
N TRP A 129 3.82 14.03 4.47
CA TRP A 129 3.57 13.02 3.46
C TRP A 129 2.76 13.59 2.29
N LYS A 130 1.73 14.38 2.56
CA LYS A 130 0.95 15.07 1.52
C LYS A 130 1.81 16.00 0.68
N GLN A 131 2.69 16.77 1.31
CA GLN A 131 3.64 17.67 0.63
C GLN A 131 4.70 16.90 -0.16
N GLY A 132 5.07 15.72 0.30
CA GLY A 132 6.11 14.86 -0.29
C GLY A 132 5.66 14.05 -1.52
N GLY A 133 4.49 14.37 -2.12
CA GLY A 133 4.05 13.76 -3.37
C GLY A 133 2.70 13.01 -3.29
N PHE A 134 1.98 13.14 -2.17
CA PHE A 134 0.69 12.46 -1.98
C PHE A 134 -0.44 13.44 -1.64
N PRO A 135 -0.74 14.42 -2.52
CA PRO A 135 -1.73 15.44 -2.23
C PRO A 135 -3.13 14.83 -2.09
N THR A 136 -3.79 15.08 -0.96
CA THR A 136 -5.16 14.65 -0.68
C THR A 136 -5.75 15.44 0.48
N ASP A 137 -7.05 15.71 0.44
CA ASP A 137 -7.78 16.32 1.56
C ASP A 137 -8.25 15.26 2.57
N VAL A 138 -8.17 13.96 2.20
CA VAL A 138 -8.59 12.87 3.07
C VAL A 138 -7.57 12.65 4.18
N LYS A 139 -8.07 12.42 5.40
CA LYS A 139 -7.24 11.92 6.51
C LYS A 139 -6.99 10.42 6.32
N MET A 140 -5.79 10.10 5.81
CA MET A 140 -5.44 8.73 5.42
C MET A 140 -5.18 7.80 6.59
N PHE A 141 -4.51 8.31 7.62
CA PHE A 141 -4.07 7.50 8.76
C PHE A 141 -4.61 8.10 10.06
N ASN A 142 -5.18 7.27 10.90
CA ASN A 142 -5.80 7.64 12.17
C ASN A 142 -5.13 6.91 13.35
N GLU A 143 -5.60 7.17 14.57
CA GLU A 143 -5.09 6.56 15.77
C GLU A 143 -5.24 5.03 15.78
N THR A 144 -6.36 4.52 15.26
CA THR A 144 -6.58 3.07 15.12
C THR A 144 -5.52 2.42 14.25
N PHE A 145 -5.12 3.10 13.16
CA PHE A 145 -4.02 2.64 12.30
C PHE A 145 -2.67 2.71 13.01
N LEU A 146 -2.39 3.82 13.71
CA LEU A 146 -1.15 4.01 14.46
C LEU A 146 -0.92 2.96 15.55
N ASN A 147 -2.00 2.47 16.16
CA ASN A 147 -1.96 1.52 17.27
C ASN A 147 -1.95 0.05 16.84
N LYS A 148 -1.96 -0.26 15.53
CA LYS A 148 -1.82 -1.63 15.05
C LYS A 148 -0.41 -2.17 15.35
N GLU A 149 -0.33 -3.40 15.86
CA GLU A 149 0.92 -4.03 16.28
C GLU A 149 1.93 -4.24 15.14
N ASP A 150 1.42 -4.49 13.94
CA ASP A 150 2.22 -4.77 12.76
C ASP A 150 2.50 -3.54 11.89
N ILE A 151 2.04 -2.35 12.33
CA ILE A 151 2.27 -1.08 11.64
C ILE A 151 3.30 -0.24 12.38
N PHE A 152 4.24 0.28 11.62
CA PHE A 152 5.34 1.11 12.11
C PHE A 152 5.49 2.34 11.23
N ILE A 153 5.11 3.49 11.73
CA ILE A 153 5.30 4.76 11.02
C ILE A 153 6.63 5.34 11.48
N PHE A 154 7.52 5.62 10.53
CA PHE A 154 8.83 6.20 10.78
C PHE A 154 8.98 7.53 10.08
N GLY A 155 9.76 8.41 10.67
CA GLY A 155 10.14 9.66 10.05
C GLY A 155 11.41 10.26 10.65
N GLN A 156 12.00 11.16 9.87
CA GLN A 156 13.11 12.01 10.30
C GLN A 156 12.58 13.43 10.43
N LYS A 157 12.70 13.98 11.66
CA LYS A 157 12.36 15.39 11.92
C LYS A 157 13.58 16.27 11.86
N ASN A 158 13.39 17.47 11.31
CA ASN A 158 14.33 18.57 11.42
C ASN A 158 13.54 19.81 11.88
N ARG A 159 14.00 20.46 12.97
CA ARG A 159 13.34 21.64 13.57
C ARG A 159 11.84 21.44 13.79
N GLY A 160 11.44 20.24 14.27
CA GLY A 160 10.04 19.92 14.60
C GLY A 160 9.17 19.46 13.43
N VAL A 161 9.63 19.52 12.19
CA VAL A 161 8.90 19.12 10.97
C VAL A 161 9.46 17.80 10.43
N PHE A 162 8.62 16.92 9.96
CA PHE A 162 9.05 15.72 9.25
C PHE A 162 9.51 16.10 7.84
N GLU A 163 10.72 15.68 7.46
CA GLU A 163 11.27 15.87 6.13
C GLU A 163 11.26 14.59 5.32
N LYS A 164 11.28 13.46 5.99
CA LYS A 164 11.25 12.12 5.36
C LYS A 164 10.40 11.21 6.20
N GLY A 165 9.77 10.24 5.55
CA GLY A 165 8.98 9.25 6.24
C GLY A 165 8.68 8.03 5.40
N CYS A 166 8.25 6.97 6.10
CA CYS A 166 7.70 5.76 5.50
C CYS A 166 6.80 5.03 6.47
N ILE A 167 5.99 4.11 5.94
CA ILE A 167 5.24 3.13 6.70
C ILE A 167 5.89 1.78 6.50
N GLY A 168 6.22 1.08 7.58
CA GLY A 168 6.57 -0.32 7.61
C GLY A 168 5.38 -1.15 8.05
N ASN A 169 5.05 -2.23 7.35
CA ASN A 169 4.10 -3.21 7.81
C ASN A 169 4.74 -4.60 7.88
N ARG A 170 4.62 -5.24 9.03
CA ARG A 170 5.18 -6.56 9.28
C ARG A 170 4.16 -7.63 8.91
N SER A 171 4.56 -8.62 8.12
CA SER A 171 3.78 -9.81 7.81
C SER A 171 4.67 -11.02 7.93
N ARG A 172 4.36 -11.97 8.80
CA ARG A 172 5.14 -13.20 8.97
C ARG A 172 6.66 -12.93 9.02
N ASN A 173 7.36 -13.19 7.90
CA ASN A 173 8.83 -13.12 7.79
C ASN A 173 9.35 -11.93 7.00
N CYS A 174 8.48 -10.96 6.67
CA CYS A 174 8.89 -9.81 5.88
C CYS A 174 8.34 -8.51 6.48
N ILE A 175 9.01 -7.40 6.17
CA ILE A 175 8.53 -6.05 6.44
C ILE A 175 8.44 -5.34 5.10
N GLY A 176 7.24 -4.94 4.71
CA GLY A 176 7.02 -4.07 3.57
C GLY A 176 7.27 -2.62 3.93
N LEU A 177 7.82 -1.86 3.00
CA LEU A 177 7.93 -0.41 3.11
C LEU A 177 7.03 0.24 2.07
N SER A 178 6.25 1.21 2.50
CA SER A 178 5.32 1.96 1.66
C SER A 178 5.22 3.41 2.10
N ASN A 179 4.51 4.23 1.32
CA ASN A 179 4.28 5.64 1.65
C ASN A 179 5.59 6.38 1.94
N VAL A 180 6.63 6.05 1.19
CA VAL A 180 7.96 6.64 1.32
C VAL A 180 7.93 8.03 0.72
N PHE A 181 8.35 9.04 1.48
CA PHE A 181 8.43 10.41 0.98
C PHE A 181 9.70 11.11 1.47
N SER A 182 10.06 12.16 0.73
CA SER A 182 11.09 13.12 1.11
C SER A 182 10.66 14.50 0.61
N ILE A 183 10.64 15.48 1.51
CA ILE A 183 10.41 16.88 1.15
C ILE A 183 11.77 17.51 0.88
N SER A 184 12.04 17.86 -0.39
CA SER A 184 13.20 18.68 -0.72
C SER A 184 12.90 20.11 -0.29
N ARG A 185 13.67 20.66 0.64
CA ARG A 185 13.68 22.11 0.87
C ARG A 185 14.57 22.73 -0.18
N SER A 186 13.98 23.49 -1.10
CA SER A 186 14.71 24.45 -1.94
C SER A 186 15.31 25.55 -1.07
#